data_ac2ce23a76d326990bffce3aea0269af
#
_entry.id   ac2ce23a76d326990bffce3aea0269af
#
_cell.length_a   1.000
_cell.length_b   1.000
_cell.length_c   1.000
_cell.angle_alpha   90.00
_cell.angle_beta   90.00
_cell.angle_gamma   90.00
#
_symmetry.space_group_name_H-M   'P 1'
#
loop_
_entity.id
_entity.type
_entity.pdbx_description
1 polymer ?
#
loop_
_entity_poly.entity_id
_entity_poly.type
_entity_poly.pdbx_seq_one_letter_code
_entity_poly.pdbx_strand_id
1 'polypeptide(L)'
;MELNNTEMKMQYILDENKNLAEIPLTDMLPVEYPIKYKLISAFEVFVRVPGTENYWISNYGRGVNNYRNSDKNKFYEHKQGQCHYTVYAISRTPEKIRGKLTGKIIVETTKRETSPEELVAKCFLKQYRGRGKVWHKNGDFADNWYKNLIYVTGEDFRNLKAGKITWQELGYEQEYIEYVNNAKNQAMTAYGSISSRCKGENNSESAHKCYDDVEMCQEWKDDPQLFVKRYLELYYEVPGESMALDKDLFGNGSKVYSPETICILPQGLNTLLANSKKHYKDGETPNNVLPLGVRYNGKVNKYYGEITYFGTEDEITLPYRDTIEEAFADYKKFKECDIAITVSKYRDKIPEYIYEKLLTVRVEPY
;
A
#
# COMPACT_ATOMS: atom_id res chain seq x y z
N MET A 1 1.15 31.63 12.71
CA MET A 1 0.39 30.51 13.29
C MET A 1 0.74 29.31 12.44
N GLU A 2 1.64 28.47 12.92
CA GLU A 2 1.94 27.21 12.27
C GLU A 2 0.71 26.31 12.46
N LEU A 3 -0.04 26.16 11.38
CA LEU A 3 -1.16 25.23 11.35
C LEU A 3 -0.59 23.80 11.51
N ASN A 4 -1.00 23.15 12.57
CA ASN A 4 -0.53 21.81 12.89
C ASN A 4 -1.01 20.88 11.75
N ASN A 5 -0.07 20.24 11.05
CA ASN A 5 -0.34 19.35 9.91
C ASN A 5 -1.42 18.30 10.21
N THR A 6 -1.58 17.97 11.49
CA THR A 6 -2.48 16.93 11.99
C THR A 6 -3.96 17.33 11.88
N GLU A 7 -4.30 18.62 12.00
CA GLU A 7 -5.69 19.09 12.03
C GLU A 7 -6.34 19.24 10.65
N MET A 8 -5.54 19.15 9.57
CA MET A 8 -6.02 19.46 8.21
C MET A 8 -6.33 18.25 7.34
N LYS A 9 -6.17 17.06 7.86
CA LYS A 9 -6.35 15.82 7.11
C LYS A 9 -7.67 15.18 7.48
N MET A 10 -8.66 15.36 6.64
CA MET A 10 -10.00 14.82 6.90
C MET A 10 -10.41 13.82 5.83
N GLN A 11 -10.93 12.71 6.26
CA GLN A 11 -11.54 11.67 5.45
C GLN A 11 -12.96 11.43 5.91
N TYR A 12 -13.88 11.11 5.00
CA TYR A 12 -15.24 10.75 5.38
C TYR A 12 -15.34 9.27 5.72
N ILE A 13 -15.90 8.99 6.87
CA ILE A 13 -16.47 7.69 7.24
C ILE A 13 -17.93 7.89 7.61
N LEU A 14 -18.76 6.90 7.42
CA LEU A 14 -20.09 6.90 7.98
C LEU A 14 -20.01 6.64 9.49
N ASP A 15 -20.65 7.50 10.26
CA ASP A 15 -20.85 7.29 11.69
C ASP A 15 -21.83 6.13 11.96
N GLU A 16 -22.07 5.84 13.23
CA GLU A 16 -22.99 4.76 13.66
C GLU A 16 -24.44 4.97 13.16
N ASN A 17 -24.81 6.21 12.81
CA ASN A 17 -26.13 6.56 12.28
C ASN A 17 -26.15 6.63 10.75
N LYS A 18 -25.09 6.16 10.07
CA LYS A 18 -24.89 6.25 8.62
C LYS A 18 -24.74 7.69 8.08
N ASN A 19 -24.41 8.65 8.92
CA ASN A 19 -24.01 9.98 8.48
C ASN A 19 -22.53 10.00 8.12
N LEU A 20 -22.18 10.85 7.16
CA LEU A 20 -20.80 11.07 6.79
C LEU A 20 -20.07 11.81 7.93
N ALA A 21 -19.19 11.11 8.64
CA ALA A 21 -18.30 11.68 9.63
C ALA A 21 -16.95 12.04 9.00
N GLU A 22 -16.42 13.20 9.36
CA GLU A 22 -15.07 13.60 8.95
C GLU A 22 -14.04 12.96 9.87
N ILE A 23 -13.10 12.20 9.28
CA ILE A 23 -12.01 11.56 10.01
C ILE A 23 -10.69 12.21 9.61
N PRO A 24 -9.81 12.46 10.57
CA PRO A 24 -8.46 12.90 10.25
C PRO A 24 -7.76 11.90 9.32
N LEU A 25 -7.26 12.38 8.18
CA LEU A 25 -6.42 11.60 7.26
C LEU A 25 -5.00 11.34 7.81
N THR A 26 -4.72 11.79 9.03
CA THR A 26 -3.39 11.84 9.63
C THR A 26 -2.61 10.55 9.60
N ASP A 27 -3.32 9.43 9.63
CA ASP A 27 -2.68 8.14 9.84
C ASP A 27 -2.57 7.31 8.55
N MET A 28 -3.05 7.85 7.42
CA MET A 28 -3.16 7.07 6.18
C MET A 28 -2.16 7.44 5.08
N LEU A 29 -1.64 8.66 5.07
CA LEU A 29 -0.68 9.09 4.04
C LEU A 29 0.34 10.05 4.66
N PRO A 30 1.65 9.85 4.43
CA PRO A 30 2.65 10.83 4.79
C PRO A 30 2.36 12.11 4.00
N VAL A 31 1.95 13.15 4.70
CA VAL A 31 1.74 14.47 4.10
C VAL A 31 3.02 15.26 4.23
N GLU A 32 3.68 15.44 3.11
CA GLU A 32 4.80 16.34 3.00
C GLU A 32 4.29 17.67 2.48
N TYR A 33 4.44 18.73 3.29
CA TYR A 33 4.19 20.08 2.79
C TYR A 33 5.39 20.55 1.99
N PRO A 34 5.15 21.05 0.77
CA PRO A 34 6.12 21.95 0.15
C PRO A 34 6.14 23.23 1.00
N ILE A 35 7.14 23.39 1.84
CA ILE A 35 7.25 24.32 2.99
C ILE A 35 7.06 25.84 2.64
N LYS A 36 6.87 26.19 1.36
CA LYS A 36 6.87 27.57 0.89
C LYS A 36 5.56 28.06 0.25
N TYR A 37 4.52 27.24 0.18
CA TYR A 37 3.27 27.64 -0.47
C TYR A 37 2.26 28.18 0.51
N LYS A 38 1.68 29.36 0.15
CA LYS A 38 0.55 29.89 0.87
C LYS A 38 -0.66 28.97 0.61
N LEU A 39 -1.22 28.41 1.65
CA LEU A 39 -2.45 27.63 1.57
C LEU A 39 -3.60 28.51 1.14
N ILE A 40 -4.48 28.02 0.24
CA ILE A 40 -5.71 28.71 -0.12
C ILE A 40 -6.79 28.53 0.94
N SER A 41 -6.68 27.50 1.77
CA SER A 41 -7.57 27.20 2.89
C SER A 41 -6.79 26.59 4.03
N ALA A 42 -7.29 26.77 5.27
CA ALA A 42 -6.79 26.08 6.44
C ALA A 42 -6.93 24.54 6.32
N PHE A 43 -7.82 24.07 5.42
CA PHE A 43 -8.06 22.64 5.15
C PHE A 43 -7.35 22.15 3.89
N GLU A 44 -6.47 22.94 3.29
CA GLU A 44 -5.71 22.50 2.15
C GLU A 44 -4.54 21.60 2.59
N VAL A 45 -4.47 20.42 2.02
CA VAL A 45 -3.38 19.46 2.23
C VAL A 45 -2.79 19.00 0.91
N PHE A 46 -1.48 18.79 0.89
CA PHE A 46 -0.76 18.23 -0.25
C PHE A 46 -0.35 16.82 0.06
N VAL A 47 -0.61 15.90 -0.86
CA VAL A 47 -0.13 14.52 -0.79
C VAL A 47 0.71 14.18 -2.00
N ARG A 48 1.69 13.31 -1.84
CA ARG A 48 2.49 12.83 -2.96
C ARG A 48 1.61 12.02 -3.90
N VAL A 49 1.69 12.31 -5.20
CA VAL A 49 0.95 11.55 -6.20
C VAL A 49 1.52 10.14 -6.30
N PRO A 50 0.71 9.09 -6.07
CA PRO A 50 1.15 7.71 -6.18
C PRO A 50 1.83 7.43 -7.53
N GLY A 51 2.98 6.73 -7.48
CA GLY A 51 3.78 6.44 -8.67
C GLY A 51 4.74 7.54 -9.10
N THR A 52 4.85 8.62 -8.32
CA THR A 52 5.84 9.68 -8.54
C THR A 52 6.72 9.88 -7.31
N GLU A 53 7.92 10.44 -7.49
CA GLU A 53 8.79 10.79 -6.36
C GLU A 53 8.77 12.27 -6.03
N ASN A 54 8.47 13.10 -7.03
CA ASN A 54 8.70 14.54 -6.97
C ASN A 54 7.49 15.34 -7.38
N TYR A 55 6.28 14.80 -7.11
CA TYR A 55 5.04 15.45 -7.47
C TYR A 55 3.98 15.31 -6.38
N TRP A 56 3.35 16.42 -6.00
CA TRP A 56 2.28 16.50 -5.00
C TRP A 56 1.06 17.19 -5.59
N ILE A 57 -0.10 16.79 -5.12
CA ILE A 57 -1.38 17.41 -5.45
C ILE A 57 -2.11 17.79 -4.17
N SER A 58 -2.76 18.96 -4.16
CA SER A 58 -3.63 19.33 -3.05
C SER A 58 -5.04 18.79 -3.25
N ASN A 59 -5.77 18.69 -2.15
CA ASN A 59 -7.20 18.36 -2.17
C ASN A 59 -8.08 19.45 -2.84
N TYR A 60 -7.48 20.56 -3.29
CA TYR A 60 -8.08 21.62 -4.12
C TYR A 60 -7.57 21.60 -5.57
N GLY A 61 -6.77 20.61 -5.97
CA GLY A 61 -6.27 20.46 -7.34
C GLY A 61 -5.03 21.29 -7.68
N ARG A 62 -4.35 21.87 -6.69
CA ARG A 62 -3.06 22.53 -6.94
C ARG A 62 -1.95 21.50 -7.01
N GLY A 63 -1.22 21.48 -8.14
CA GLY A 63 -0.08 20.61 -8.34
C GLY A 63 1.24 21.31 -8.05
N VAL A 64 2.15 20.65 -7.33
CA VAL A 64 3.52 21.13 -7.09
C VAL A 64 4.53 20.03 -7.39
N ASN A 65 5.70 20.41 -7.84
CA ASN A 65 6.78 19.48 -8.13
C ASN A 65 8.16 20.08 -7.81
N ASN A 66 9.17 19.22 -7.62
CA ASN A 66 10.56 19.62 -7.41
C ASN A 66 11.56 18.94 -8.36
N TYR A 67 11.08 18.27 -9.42
CA TYR A 67 11.97 17.47 -10.30
C TYR A 67 12.82 18.27 -11.26
N ARG A 68 12.55 19.57 -11.45
CA ARG A 68 13.28 20.45 -12.39
C ARG A 68 14.55 21.06 -11.82
N ASN A 69 14.89 20.79 -10.56
CA ASN A 69 15.98 21.44 -9.88
C ASN A 69 16.97 20.45 -9.25
N SER A 70 18.26 20.84 -9.30
CA SER A 70 19.29 20.24 -8.46
C SER A 70 19.05 20.49 -6.96
N ASP A 71 18.38 21.59 -6.61
CA ASP A 71 17.92 21.87 -5.25
C ASP A 71 16.55 21.23 -5.01
N LYS A 72 16.56 20.07 -4.36
CA LYS A 72 15.36 19.30 -3.98
C LYS A 72 14.40 20.05 -3.05
N ASN A 73 14.84 21.16 -2.44
CA ASN A 73 14.03 21.98 -1.56
C ASN A 73 13.27 23.08 -2.31
N LYS A 74 13.44 23.19 -3.63
CA LYS A 74 12.75 24.19 -4.43
C LYS A 74 11.60 23.57 -5.20
N PHE A 75 10.38 23.95 -4.82
CA PHE A 75 9.15 23.49 -5.42
C PHE A 75 8.62 24.48 -6.46
N TYR A 76 7.93 23.97 -7.48
CA TYR A 76 7.26 24.73 -8.52
C TYR A 76 5.79 24.39 -8.53
N GLU A 77 4.97 25.39 -8.40
CA GLU A 77 3.51 25.26 -8.54
C GLU A 77 3.12 25.28 -10.03
N HIS A 78 2.13 24.49 -10.40
CA HIS A 78 1.49 24.59 -11.70
C HIS A 78 0.67 25.86 -11.79
N LYS A 79 0.63 26.45 -12.98
CA LYS A 79 -0.14 27.68 -13.21
C LYS A 79 -1.63 27.41 -12.99
N GLN A 80 -2.28 28.35 -12.32
CA GLN A 80 -3.73 28.32 -12.14
C GLN A 80 -4.44 28.26 -13.50
N GLY A 81 -5.49 27.40 -13.62
CA GLY A 81 -6.21 27.18 -14.87
C GLY A 81 -5.51 26.25 -15.87
N GLN A 82 -4.40 25.62 -15.50
CA GLN A 82 -3.75 24.63 -16.34
C GLN A 82 -4.57 23.32 -16.35
N CYS A 83 -5.05 22.90 -17.53
CA CYS A 83 -5.90 21.73 -17.69
C CYS A 83 -5.13 20.39 -17.65
N HIS A 84 -3.82 20.42 -17.88
CA HIS A 84 -3.00 19.20 -17.93
C HIS A 84 -1.72 19.40 -17.13
N TYR A 85 -1.42 18.41 -16.30
CA TYR A 85 -0.18 18.33 -15.53
C TYR A 85 0.71 17.24 -16.10
N THR A 86 2.01 17.53 -16.16
CA THR A 86 3.01 16.52 -16.51
C THR A 86 3.55 15.91 -15.23
N VAL A 87 3.41 14.60 -15.10
CA VAL A 87 3.98 13.82 -14.01
C VAL A 87 4.96 12.79 -14.57
N TYR A 88 5.97 12.43 -13.78
CA TYR A 88 6.94 11.40 -14.14
C TYR A 88 6.68 10.16 -13.29
N ALA A 89 6.09 9.15 -13.94
CA ALA A 89 5.85 7.85 -13.31
C ALA A 89 7.13 7.03 -13.32
N ILE A 90 7.38 6.32 -12.22
CA ILE A 90 8.56 5.48 -12.04
C ILE A 90 8.13 4.03 -12.12
N SER A 91 8.84 3.25 -12.93
CA SER A 91 8.71 1.79 -13.00
C SER A 91 10.03 1.12 -12.61
N ARG A 92 9.92 -0.07 -12.02
CA ARG A 92 11.06 -0.90 -11.65
C ARG A 92 10.92 -2.26 -12.33
N THR A 93 11.92 -2.64 -13.11
CA THR A 93 11.94 -3.91 -13.82
C THR A 93 13.23 -4.69 -13.51
N PRO A 94 13.20 -6.04 -13.54
CA PRO A 94 14.40 -6.81 -13.34
C PRO A 94 15.35 -6.66 -14.51
N GLU A 95 16.63 -6.41 -14.23
CA GLU A 95 17.67 -6.44 -15.26
C GLU A 95 17.88 -7.87 -15.76
N LYS A 96 17.85 -8.03 -17.09
CA LYS A 96 18.18 -9.29 -17.76
C LYS A 96 19.34 -9.06 -18.73
N ILE A 97 20.39 -9.87 -18.62
CA ILE A 97 21.49 -9.90 -19.58
C ILE A 97 21.45 -11.26 -20.28
N ARG A 98 21.30 -11.25 -21.62
CA ARG A 98 21.17 -12.47 -22.45
C ARG A 98 20.07 -13.42 -21.95
N GLY A 99 18.93 -12.84 -21.52
CA GLY A 99 17.78 -13.57 -20.99
C GLY A 99 17.90 -14.05 -19.53
N LYS A 100 19.05 -13.90 -18.88
CA LYS A 100 19.27 -14.28 -17.48
C LYS A 100 19.13 -13.08 -16.54
N LEU A 101 18.43 -13.27 -15.44
CA LEU A 101 18.28 -12.27 -14.37
C LEU A 101 19.63 -12.01 -13.69
N THR A 102 19.95 -10.74 -13.41
CA THR A 102 21.20 -10.33 -12.77
C THR A 102 21.07 -10.05 -11.28
N GLY A 103 19.83 -10.03 -10.75
CA GLY A 103 19.53 -9.59 -9.38
C GLY A 103 19.66 -8.08 -9.21
N LYS A 104 19.66 -7.30 -10.30
CA LYS A 104 19.60 -5.84 -10.30
C LYS A 104 18.24 -5.36 -10.78
N ILE A 105 17.88 -4.15 -10.38
CA ILE A 105 16.63 -3.47 -10.77
C ILE A 105 16.99 -2.32 -11.70
N ILE A 106 16.31 -2.27 -12.85
CA ILE A 106 16.32 -1.11 -13.73
C ILE A 106 15.19 -0.20 -13.28
N VAL A 107 15.49 1.06 -13.04
CA VAL A 107 14.51 2.10 -12.72
C VAL A 107 14.31 2.96 -13.96
N GLU A 108 13.09 2.99 -14.45
CA GLU A 108 12.71 3.80 -15.63
C GLU A 108 11.72 4.87 -15.22
N THR A 109 11.84 6.04 -15.84
CA THR A 109 10.93 7.16 -15.62
C THR A 109 10.16 7.46 -16.90
N THR A 110 8.84 7.40 -16.81
CA THR A 110 7.94 7.65 -17.94
C THR A 110 7.17 8.95 -17.74
N LYS A 111 7.26 9.86 -18.70
CA LYS A 111 6.43 11.08 -18.73
C LYS A 111 4.98 10.70 -18.98
N ARG A 112 4.06 11.22 -18.15
CA ARG A 112 2.61 11.10 -18.33
C ARG A 112 1.96 12.47 -18.23
N GLU A 113 0.93 12.68 -19.05
CA GLU A 113 0.05 13.83 -18.93
C GLU A 113 -1.26 13.38 -18.29
N THR A 114 -1.75 14.18 -17.36
CA THR A 114 -2.94 13.91 -16.57
C THR A 114 -3.63 15.23 -16.21
N SER A 115 -4.88 15.20 -15.84
CA SER A 115 -5.62 16.39 -15.41
C SER A 115 -5.58 16.57 -13.88
N PRO A 116 -5.78 17.78 -13.38
CA PRO A 116 -5.83 18.04 -11.93
C PRO A 116 -6.87 17.20 -11.21
N GLU A 117 -8.09 17.12 -11.76
CA GLU A 117 -9.19 16.35 -11.17
C GLU A 117 -8.89 14.85 -11.09
N GLU A 118 -8.18 14.30 -12.08
CA GLU A 118 -7.76 12.90 -12.05
C GLU A 118 -6.74 12.63 -10.94
N LEU A 119 -5.80 13.56 -10.72
CA LEU A 119 -4.83 13.45 -9.63
C LEU A 119 -5.49 13.60 -8.26
N VAL A 120 -6.45 14.53 -8.13
CA VAL A 120 -7.25 14.67 -6.89
C VAL A 120 -8.05 13.41 -6.64
N ALA A 121 -8.74 12.89 -7.67
CA ALA A 121 -9.50 11.66 -7.53
C ALA A 121 -8.62 10.48 -7.09
N LYS A 122 -7.45 10.33 -7.72
CA LYS A 122 -6.48 9.28 -7.39
C LYS A 122 -5.98 9.35 -5.94
N CYS A 123 -5.80 10.55 -5.41
CA CYS A 123 -5.22 10.76 -4.09
C CYS A 123 -6.26 10.84 -2.95
N PHE A 124 -7.49 11.31 -3.23
CA PHE A 124 -8.45 11.67 -2.21
C PHE A 124 -9.81 10.96 -2.32
N LEU A 125 -10.15 10.35 -3.47
CA LEU A 125 -11.42 9.64 -3.62
C LEU A 125 -11.23 8.13 -3.40
N LYS A 126 -11.92 7.59 -2.41
CA LYS A 126 -11.88 6.13 -2.13
C LYS A 126 -12.45 5.28 -3.26
N GLN A 127 -13.38 5.83 -4.07
CA GLN A 127 -13.97 5.15 -5.22
C GLN A 127 -13.04 5.07 -6.43
N TYR A 128 -11.89 5.74 -6.42
CA TYR A 128 -10.97 5.71 -7.55
C TYR A 128 -10.48 4.29 -7.87
N ARG A 129 -10.68 3.86 -9.13
CA ARG A 129 -10.32 2.52 -9.63
C ARG A 129 -9.44 2.54 -10.89
N GLY A 130 -9.04 3.74 -11.35
CA GLY A 130 -8.16 3.91 -12.51
C GLY A 130 -8.79 3.65 -13.89
N ARG A 131 -10.09 3.35 -13.97
CA ARG A 131 -10.77 3.01 -15.24
C ARG A 131 -12.01 3.86 -15.54
N GLY A 132 -12.37 4.79 -14.67
CA GLY A 132 -13.53 5.65 -14.81
C GLY A 132 -13.15 7.05 -15.28
N LYS A 133 -14.03 7.99 -14.96
CA LYS A 133 -13.92 9.42 -15.24
C LYS A 133 -14.27 10.20 -13.98
N VAL A 134 -13.75 11.40 -13.85
CA VAL A 134 -14.10 12.31 -12.77
C VAL A 134 -15.22 13.24 -13.22
N TRP A 135 -16.24 13.39 -12.40
CA TRP A 135 -17.35 14.33 -12.60
C TRP A 135 -17.37 15.38 -11.49
N HIS A 136 -17.66 16.64 -11.86
CA HIS A 136 -17.80 17.75 -10.92
C HIS A 136 -19.28 17.92 -10.55
N LYS A 137 -19.61 17.73 -9.27
CA LYS A 137 -21.00 17.74 -8.77
C LYS A 137 -21.73 19.07 -9.01
N ASN A 138 -20.99 20.18 -8.89
CA ASN A 138 -21.54 21.53 -9.09
C ASN A 138 -21.52 21.97 -10.57
N GLY A 139 -21.00 21.16 -11.49
CA GLY A 139 -20.88 21.49 -12.91
C GLY A 139 -19.74 22.46 -13.25
N ASP A 140 -19.01 22.96 -12.29
CA ASP A 140 -17.81 23.79 -12.51
C ASP A 140 -16.56 22.91 -12.63
N PHE A 141 -16.09 22.72 -13.85
CA PHE A 141 -14.90 21.90 -14.14
C PHE A 141 -13.57 22.55 -13.70
N ALA A 142 -13.59 23.78 -13.22
CA ALA A 142 -12.42 24.43 -12.62
C ALA A 142 -12.31 24.17 -11.11
N ASP A 143 -13.42 23.78 -10.46
CA ASP A 143 -13.47 23.49 -9.02
C ASP A 143 -13.06 22.04 -8.74
N ASN A 144 -11.77 21.83 -8.63
CA ASN A 144 -11.16 20.53 -8.34
C ASN A 144 -11.10 20.18 -6.84
N TRP A 145 -11.92 20.82 -6.01
CA TRP A 145 -12.02 20.43 -4.61
C TRP A 145 -12.56 19.00 -4.48
N TYR A 146 -11.84 18.15 -3.77
CA TYR A 146 -12.13 16.70 -3.72
C TYR A 146 -13.58 16.36 -3.30
N LYS A 147 -14.23 17.20 -2.45
CA LYS A 147 -15.63 17.03 -2.07
C LYS A 147 -16.62 17.34 -3.21
N ASN A 148 -16.19 18.12 -4.18
CA ASN A 148 -16.97 18.41 -5.39
C ASN A 148 -16.84 17.31 -6.45
N LEU A 149 -15.89 16.40 -6.30
CA LEU A 149 -15.59 15.37 -7.28
C LEU A 149 -16.26 14.03 -6.94
N ILE A 150 -16.67 13.29 -7.98
CA ILE A 150 -17.05 11.88 -7.90
C ILE A 150 -16.36 11.11 -9.03
N TYR A 151 -16.08 9.85 -8.79
CA TYR A 151 -15.48 8.95 -9.79
C TYR A 151 -16.57 8.05 -10.37
N VAL A 152 -16.78 8.12 -11.68
CA VAL A 152 -17.91 7.51 -12.38
C VAL A 152 -17.42 6.60 -13.50
N THR A 153 -18.27 5.68 -13.96
CA THR A 153 -17.99 4.89 -15.16
C THR A 153 -17.98 5.79 -16.41
N GLY A 154 -17.35 5.31 -17.48
CA GLY A 154 -17.37 6.06 -18.74
C GLY A 154 -18.78 6.19 -19.35
N GLU A 155 -19.70 5.27 -19.03
CA GLU A 155 -21.10 5.32 -19.45
C GLU A 155 -21.87 6.38 -18.66
N ASP A 156 -21.76 6.35 -17.34
CA ASP A 156 -22.38 7.33 -16.47
C ASP A 156 -21.91 8.74 -16.79
N PHE A 157 -20.61 8.92 -17.03
CA PHE A 157 -20.05 10.20 -17.45
C PHE A 157 -20.73 10.74 -18.74
N ARG A 158 -20.96 9.86 -19.74
CA ARG A 158 -21.66 10.25 -20.97
C ARG A 158 -23.11 10.61 -20.69
N ASN A 159 -23.81 9.88 -19.82
CA ASN A 159 -25.19 10.12 -19.44
C ASN A 159 -25.34 11.41 -18.64
N LEU A 160 -24.45 11.68 -17.67
CA LEU A 160 -24.35 12.94 -16.94
C LEU A 160 -24.13 14.13 -17.87
N LYS A 161 -23.15 14.01 -18.79
CA LYS A 161 -22.83 15.05 -19.77
C LYS A 161 -23.98 15.32 -20.73
N ALA A 162 -24.78 14.31 -21.04
CA ALA A 162 -25.97 14.42 -21.90
C ALA A 162 -27.23 14.90 -21.13
N GLY A 163 -27.13 15.11 -19.82
CA GLY A 163 -28.27 15.49 -18.98
C GLY A 163 -29.35 14.41 -18.88
N LYS A 164 -29.03 13.15 -19.17
CA LYS A 164 -29.96 12.03 -19.09
C LYS A 164 -30.18 11.55 -17.67
N ILE A 165 -29.19 11.74 -16.81
CA ILE A 165 -29.18 11.41 -15.39
C ILE A 165 -28.50 12.52 -14.63
N THR A 166 -28.78 12.59 -13.33
CA THR A 166 -28.06 13.44 -12.37
C THR A 166 -27.05 12.59 -11.58
N TRP A 167 -26.04 13.22 -11.00
CA TRP A 167 -25.07 12.48 -10.18
C TRP A 167 -25.70 11.87 -8.92
N GLN A 168 -26.79 12.47 -8.40
CA GLN A 168 -27.56 11.96 -7.26
C GLN A 168 -28.25 10.63 -7.58
N GLU A 169 -28.72 10.45 -8.83
CA GLU A 169 -29.40 9.22 -9.27
C GLU A 169 -28.45 8.04 -9.42
N LEU A 170 -27.14 8.28 -9.45
CA LEU A 170 -26.15 7.20 -9.57
C LEU A 170 -25.96 6.37 -8.30
N GLY A 171 -26.55 6.79 -7.17
CA GLY A 171 -26.47 6.02 -5.93
C GLY A 171 -25.07 5.90 -5.31
N TYR A 172 -24.15 6.81 -5.63
CA TYR A 172 -22.77 6.77 -5.10
C TYR A 172 -22.72 6.77 -3.57
N GLU A 173 -23.71 7.38 -2.92
CA GLU A 173 -23.83 7.28 -1.47
C GLU A 173 -24.11 5.84 -1.04
N GLN A 174 -24.94 5.12 -1.81
CA GLN A 174 -25.25 3.71 -1.56
C GLN A 174 -24.02 2.81 -1.77
N GLU A 175 -23.26 2.98 -2.86
CA GLU A 175 -22.01 2.26 -3.07
C GLU A 175 -21.00 2.52 -1.96
N TYR A 176 -20.93 3.75 -1.47
CA TYR A 176 -20.06 4.10 -0.34
C TYR A 176 -20.53 3.44 0.96
N ILE A 177 -21.85 3.41 1.21
CA ILE A 177 -22.43 2.70 2.36
C ILE A 177 -22.09 1.20 2.29
N GLU A 178 -22.25 0.59 1.12
CA GLU A 178 -21.91 -0.82 0.89
C GLU A 178 -20.42 -1.09 1.12
N TYR A 179 -19.56 -0.22 0.60
CA TYR A 179 -18.12 -0.28 0.83
C TYR A 179 -17.78 -0.24 2.32
N VAL A 180 -18.33 0.72 3.07
CA VAL A 180 -18.09 0.84 4.52
C VAL A 180 -18.64 -0.35 5.30
N ASN A 181 -19.83 -0.85 4.94
CA ASN A 181 -20.42 -2.03 5.57
C ASN A 181 -19.58 -3.29 5.30
N ASN A 182 -19.06 -3.45 4.08
CA ASN A 182 -18.15 -4.52 3.73
C ASN A 182 -16.86 -4.43 4.55
N ALA A 183 -16.27 -3.24 4.65
CA ALA A 183 -15.08 -2.99 5.47
C ALA A 183 -15.32 -3.31 6.95
N LYS A 184 -16.48 -2.94 7.52
CA LYS A 184 -16.86 -3.28 8.90
C LYS A 184 -16.97 -4.79 9.11
N ASN A 185 -17.59 -5.50 8.17
CA ASN A 185 -17.70 -6.96 8.23
C ASN A 185 -16.32 -7.63 8.17
N GLN A 186 -15.44 -7.15 7.31
CA GLN A 186 -14.05 -7.62 7.23
C GLN A 186 -13.29 -7.32 8.53
N ALA A 187 -13.47 -6.14 9.13
CA ALA A 187 -12.88 -5.78 10.41
C ALA A 187 -13.31 -6.74 11.52
N MET A 188 -14.60 -7.04 11.64
CA MET A 188 -15.11 -7.97 12.64
C MET A 188 -14.58 -9.40 12.42
N THR A 189 -14.48 -9.85 11.18
CA THR A 189 -13.88 -11.14 10.82
C THR A 189 -12.41 -11.20 11.21
N ALA A 190 -11.67 -10.14 10.91
CA ALA A 190 -10.26 -10.00 11.29
C ALA A 190 -10.07 -10.00 12.80
N TYR A 191 -10.91 -9.27 13.54
CA TYR A 191 -10.90 -9.27 15.01
C TYR A 191 -11.11 -10.67 15.58
N GLY A 192 -12.13 -11.39 15.09
CA GLY A 192 -12.39 -12.78 15.50
C GLY A 192 -11.20 -13.69 15.25
N SER A 193 -10.56 -13.57 14.08
CA SER A 193 -9.37 -14.36 13.73
C SER A 193 -8.18 -14.07 14.64
N ILE A 194 -7.92 -12.78 14.95
CA ILE A 194 -6.86 -12.40 15.89
C ILE A 194 -7.17 -12.92 17.30
N SER A 195 -8.42 -12.74 17.76
CA SER A 195 -8.84 -13.19 19.08
C SER A 195 -8.64 -14.70 19.26
N SER A 196 -9.00 -15.49 18.24
CA SER A 196 -8.80 -16.95 18.25
C SER A 196 -7.30 -17.32 18.25
N ARG A 197 -6.47 -16.60 17.49
CA ARG A 197 -5.00 -16.80 17.51
C ARG A 197 -4.40 -16.51 18.87
N CYS A 198 -4.80 -15.40 19.51
CA CYS A 198 -4.30 -15.02 20.84
C CYS A 198 -4.79 -15.95 21.96
N LYS A 199 -5.86 -16.71 21.76
CA LYS A 199 -6.38 -17.70 22.73
C LYS A 199 -5.84 -19.11 22.50
N GLY A 200 -5.09 -19.34 21.45
CA GLY A 200 -4.62 -20.68 21.08
C GLY A 200 -5.74 -21.62 20.61
N GLU A 201 -6.90 -21.10 20.21
CA GLU A 201 -8.09 -21.87 19.84
C GLU A 201 -8.07 -22.39 18.37
N ASN A 202 -6.96 -22.20 17.65
CA ASN A 202 -6.88 -22.67 16.27
C ASN A 202 -6.67 -24.19 16.19
N ASN A 203 -7.66 -24.89 15.65
CA ASN A 203 -7.80 -26.36 15.64
C ASN A 203 -6.89 -27.12 14.67
N SER A 204 -5.88 -26.50 14.04
CA SER A 204 -4.91 -27.22 13.20
C SER A 204 -3.56 -27.32 13.88
N GLU A 205 -3.08 -28.54 14.12
CA GLU A 205 -1.79 -28.84 14.75
C GLU A 205 -0.60 -28.09 14.09
N SER A 206 -0.70 -27.78 12.79
CA SER A 206 0.31 -27.04 12.05
C SER A 206 0.26 -25.52 12.24
N ALA A 207 -0.89 -24.97 12.65
CA ALA A 207 -1.08 -23.52 12.81
C ALA A 207 -0.68 -23.02 14.20
N HIS A 208 -0.63 -23.89 15.20
CA HIS A 208 -0.40 -23.52 16.60
C HIS A 208 0.99 -22.92 16.85
N LYS A 209 2.03 -23.44 16.22
CA LYS A 209 3.42 -23.09 16.53
C LYS A 209 3.88 -21.72 16.02
N CYS A 210 3.23 -21.19 15.00
CA CYS A 210 3.56 -19.85 14.47
C CYS A 210 2.95 -18.71 15.31
N TYR A 211 1.99 -19.04 16.18
CA TYR A 211 1.21 -18.04 16.94
C TYR A 211 1.36 -18.19 18.46
N ASP A 212 2.24 -19.10 18.93
CA ASP A 212 2.64 -19.13 20.32
C ASP A 212 3.21 -17.76 20.67
N ASP A 213 2.77 -17.17 21.78
CA ASP A 213 3.17 -15.84 22.26
C ASP A 213 2.59 -14.63 21.49
N VAL A 214 1.59 -14.81 20.62
CA VAL A 214 0.93 -13.68 19.96
C VAL A 214 -0.15 -13.11 20.86
N GLU A 215 -0.13 -11.79 21.05
CA GLU A 215 -1.07 -11.08 21.91
C GLU A 215 -1.80 -9.96 21.15
N MET A 216 -2.94 -9.56 21.71
CA MET A 216 -3.66 -8.35 21.35
C MET A 216 -3.46 -7.29 22.43
N CYS A 217 -3.32 -6.02 22.04
CA CYS A 217 -3.21 -4.93 22.99
C CYS A 217 -4.44 -4.85 23.91
N GLN A 218 -4.26 -4.35 25.13
CA GLN A 218 -5.30 -4.35 26.15
C GLN A 218 -6.52 -3.53 25.72
N GLU A 219 -6.31 -2.39 25.07
CA GLU A 219 -7.39 -1.51 24.60
C GLU A 219 -8.39 -2.23 23.68
N TRP A 220 -7.90 -3.09 22.78
CA TRP A 220 -8.77 -3.84 21.88
C TRP A 220 -9.42 -5.06 22.53
N LYS A 221 -8.80 -5.62 23.59
CA LYS A 221 -9.42 -6.65 24.43
C LYS A 221 -10.61 -6.08 25.20
N ASP A 222 -10.46 -4.85 25.71
CA ASP A 222 -11.49 -4.17 26.50
C ASP A 222 -12.61 -3.59 25.61
N ASP A 223 -12.27 -3.03 24.46
CA ASP A 223 -13.23 -2.47 23.49
C ASP A 223 -12.89 -2.87 22.06
N PRO A 224 -13.56 -3.91 21.50
CA PRO A 224 -13.41 -4.32 20.11
C PRO A 224 -13.73 -3.25 19.07
N GLN A 225 -14.53 -2.23 19.44
CA GLN A 225 -14.87 -1.16 18.49
C GLN A 225 -13.65 -0.28 18.18
N LEU A 226 -12.69 -0.16 19.09
CA LEU A 226 -11.43 0.54 18.82
C LEU A 226 -10.62 -0.17 17.73
N PHE A 227 -10.61 -1.51 17.71
CA PHE A 227 -10.02 -2.26 16.60
C PHE A 227 -10.76 -2.00 15.28
N VAL A 228 -12.10 -2.07 15.29
CA VAL A 228 -12.92 -1.82 14.09
C VAL A 228 -12.65 -0.42 13.55
N LYS A 229 -12.60 0.59 14.44
CA LYS A 229 -12.27 1.95 14.05
C LYS A 229 -10.89 2.02 13.38
N ARG A 230 -9.87 1.44 14.01
CA ARG A 230 -8.51 1.43 13.45
C ARG A 230 -8.44 0.68 12.13
N TYR A 231 -9.11 -0.46 12.01
CA TYR A 231 -9.18 -1.21 10.76
C TYR A 231 -9.78 -0.36 9.63
N LEU A 232 -10.87 0.36 9.90
CA LEU A 232 -11.52 1.22 8.91
C LEU A 232 -10.62 2.39 8.48
N GLU A 233 -9.83 2.96 9.37
CA GLU A 233 -8.82 3.98 9.05
C GLU A 233 -7.77 3.47 8.06
N LEU A 234 -7.38 2.19 8.20
CA LEU A 234 -6.38 1.54 7.36
C LEU A 234 -6.96 0.91 6.09
N TYR A 235 -8.28 0.75 6.02
CA TYR A 235 -8.94 -0.03 4.99
C TYR A 235 -8.84 0.59 3.60
N TYR A 236 -8.42 -0.22 2.66
CA TYR A 236 -8.47 0.05 1.23
C TYR A 236 -8.68 -1.28 0.49
N GLU A 237 -9.00 -1.21 -0.80
CA GLU A 237 -9.17 -2.39 -1.65
C GLU A 237 -8.27 -2.30 -2.88
N VAL A 238 -7.72 -3.45 -3.26
CA VAL A 238 -7.08 -3.63 -4.57
C VAL A 238 -8.03 -4.46 -5.42
N PRO A 239 -8.56 -3.92 -6.55
CA PRO A 239 -9.53 -4.62 -7.35
C PRO A 239 -9.06 -6.00 -7.80
N GLY A 240 -9.87 -7.02 -7.51
CA GLY A 240 -9.59 -8.42 -7.87
C GLY A 240 -8.66 -9.14 -6.91
N GLU A 241 -8.27 -8.53 -5.79
CA GLU A 241 -7.43 -9.16 -4.78
C GLU A 241 -8.13 -9.22 -3.41
N SER A 242 -7.87 -10.29 -2.68
CA SER A 242 -8.25 -10.38 -1.27
C SER A 242 -7.28 -9.57 -0.43
N MET A 243 -7.79 -8.94 0.64
CA MET A 243 -7.01 -8.15 1.57
C MET A 243 -6.75 -8.94 2.85
N ALA A 244 -5.55 -8.82 3.38
CA ALA A 244 -5.13 -9.46 4.63
C ALA A 244 -4.67 -8.43 5.65
N LEU A 245 -4.97 -8.69 6.92
CA LEU A 245 -4.39 -7.94 8.03
C LEU A 245 -2.99 -8.51 8.32
N ASP A 246 -2.00 -7.65 8.29
CA ASP A 246 -0.61 -7.96 8.66
C ASP A 246 -0.20 -7.16 9.90
N LYS A 247 0.62 -7.76 10.79
CA LYS A 247 1.23 -7.10 11.93
C LYS A 247 2.75 -7.04 11.86
N ASP A 248 3.34 -7.80 10.94
CA ASP A 248 4.77 -8.02 10.93
C ASP A 248 5.54 -6.94 10.18
N LEU A 249 4.91 -6.33 9.17
CA LEU A 249 5.54 -5.29 8.35
C LEU A 249 5.94 -4.05 9.18
N PHE A 250 5.06 -3.62 10.09
CA PHE A 250 5.30 -2.48 10.98
C PHE A 250 5.68 -2.88 12.39
N GLY A 251 5.47 -4.13 12.76
CA GLY A 251 5.67 -4.61 14.12
C GLY A 251 7.14 -4.75 14.55
N ASN A 252 8.10 -4.69 13.62
CA ASN A 252 9.54 -4.83 13.92
C ASN A 252 9.85 -6.01 14.87
N GLY A 253 9.22 -7.17 14.65
CA GLY A 253 9.35 -8.36 15.49
C GLY A 253 8.41 -8.42 16.69
N SER A 254 7.55 -7.42 16.90
CA SER A 254 6.54 -7.45 17.94
C SER A 254 5.56 -8.62 17.74
N LYS A 255 5.22 -9.28 18.85
CA LYS A 255 4.19 -10.32 18.89
C LYS A 255 2.79 -9.76 19.17
N VAL A 256 2.67 -8.45 19.38
CA VAL A 256 1.43 -7.79 19.77
C VAL A 256 0.72 -7.17 18.59
N TYR A 257 -0.56 -7.48 18.42
CA TYR A 257 -1.46 -6.72 17.55
C TYR A 257 -1.86 -5.42 18.26
N SER A 258 -1.47 -4.29 17.71
CA SER A 258 -1.77 -2.95 18.24
C SER A 258 -2.04 -1.95 17.11
N PRO A 259 -2.55 -0.75 17.40
CA PRO A 259 -2.75 0.29 16.40
C PRO A 259 -1.51 0.62 15.57
N GLU A 260 -0.31 0.49 16.17
CA GLU A 260 0.98 0.82 15.55
C GLU A 260 1.54 -0.32 14.70
N THR A 261 1.18 -1.56 15.01
CA THR A 261 1.79 -2.74 14.37
C THR A 261 1.01 -3.23 13.17
N ILE A 262 -0.29 -2.98 13.09
CA ILE A 262 -1.12 -3.51 12.02
C ILE A 262 -1.10 -2.67 10.75
N CYS A 263 -1.21 -3.34 9.61
CA CYS A 263 -1.57 -2.76 8.33
C CYS A 263 -2.44 -3.73 7.53
N ILE A 264 -3.00 -3.24 6.42
CA ILE A 264 -3.77 -4.08 5.49
C ILE A 264 -2.96 -4.22 4.22
N LEU A 265 -2.79 -5.45 3.76
CA LEU A 265 -2.03 -5.80 2.56
C LEU A 265 -2.86 -6.62 1.59
N PRO A 266 -2.66 -6.51 0.27
CA PRO A 266 -3.08 -7.55 -0.65
C PRO A 266 -2.54 -8.91 -0.21
N GLN A 267 -3.38 -9.94 -0.26
CA GLN A 267 -3.03 -11.30 0.20
C GLN A 267 -1.75 -11.81 -0.48
N GLY A 268 -1.55 -11.47 -1.76
CA GLY A 268 -0.33 -11.83 -2.49
C GLY A 268 0.93 -11.25 -1.85
N LEU A 269 0.92 -9.97 -1.47
CA LEU A 269 2.05 -9.34 -0.78
C LEU A 269 2.26 -9.92 0.62
N ASN A 270 1.19 -10.18 1.37
CA ASN A 270 1.28 -10.82 2.67
C ASN A 270 1.93 -12.22 2.58
N THR A 271 1.55 -13.01 1.58
CA THR A 271 2.15 -14.33 1.31
C THR A 271 3.61 -14.21 0.90
N LEU A 272 3.97 -13.23 0.06
CA LEU A 272 5.36 -12.97 -0.34
C LEU A 272 6.24 -12.69 0.88
N LEU A 273 5.76 -11.85 1.81
CA LEU A 273 6.49 -11.53 3.05
C LEU A 273 6.62 -12.74 3.98
N ALA A 274 5.56 -13.52 4.15
CA ALA A 274 5.60 -14.76 4.93
C ALA A 274 6.62 -15.74 4.36
N ASN A 275 6.63 -15.95 3.04
CA ASN A 275 7.59 -16.83 2.35
C ASN A 275 9.02 -16.27 2.30
N SER A 276 9.23 -15.06 2.78
CA SER A 276 10.55 -14.42 2.87
C SER A 276 11.17 -14.53 4.26
N LYS A 277 10.55 -15.31 5.16
CA LYS A 277 11.02 -15.60 6.51
C LYS A 277 11.28 -17.10 6.67
N LYS A 278 12.27 -17.44 7.48
CA LYS A 278 12.54 -18.84 7.82
C LYS A 278 11.45 -19.36 8.77
N HIS A 279 10.86 -20.48 8.39
CA HIS A 279 9.93 -21.22 9.23
C HIS A 279 10.62 -22.48 9.75
N TYR A 280 10.60 -22.70 11.07
CA TYR A 280 11.21 -23.84 11.72
C TYR A 280 10.18 -24.95 11.91
N LYS A 281 10.59 -26.19 11.62
CA LYS A 281 9.87 -27.40 12.00
C LYS A 281 10.23 -27.80 13.44
N ASP A 282 9.51 -28.81 13.97
CA ASP A 282 9.83 -29.33 15.29
C ASP A 282 11.27 -29.80 15.39
N GLY A 283 11.98 -29.31 16.42
CA GLY A 283 13.39 -29.62 16.65
C GLY A 283 14.38 -28.84 15.79
N GLU A 284 13.91 -28.01 14.85
CA GLU A 284 14.79 -27.14 14.07
C GLU A 284 15.12 -25.86 14.85
N THR A 285 16.35 -25.41 14.73
CA THR A 285 16.89 -24.17 15.29
C THR A 285 17.84 -23.53 14.29
N PRO A 286 18.22 -22.25 14.42
CA PRO A 286 19.24 -21.64 13.57
C PRO A 286 20.56 -22.42 13.51
N ASN A 287 20.86 -23.19 14.56
CA ASN A 287 22.12 -23.93 14.68
C ASN A 287 22.12 -25.28 13.98
N ASN A 288 20.97 -25.85 13.61
CA ASN A 288 20.86 -27.20 13.02
C ASN A 288 20.19 -27.25 11.65
N VAL A 289 19.87 -26.09 11.06
CA VAL A 289 19.29 -26.00 9.72
C VAL A 289 20.09 -25.05 8.82
N LEU A 290 19.95 -25.22 7.51
CA LEU A 290 20.48 -24.27 6.55
C LEU A 290 19.63 -22.99 6.53
N PRO A 291 20.22 -21.83 6.20
CA PRO A 291 19.49 -20.58 6.02
C PRO A 291 18.34 -20.69 5.02
N LEU A 292 17.44 -19.71 5.07
CA LEU A 292 16.35 -19.58 4.11
C LEU A 292 16.87 -19.68 2.67
N GLY A 293 16.26 -20.57 1.87
CA GLY A 293 16.57 -20.74 0.45
C GLY A 293 17.94 -21.35 0.13
N VAL A 294 18.72 -21.75 1.13
CA VAL A 294 20.01 -22.43 0.91
C VAL A 294 19.83 -23.96 0.90
N ARG A 295 20.50 -24.61 -0.04
CA ARG A 295 20.54 -26.04 -0.20
C ARG A 295 21.99 -26.53 -0.23
N TYR A 296 22.19 -27.82 0.09
CA TYR A 296 23.48 -28.50 0.00
C TYR A 296 23.43 -29.61 -1.05
N ASN A 297 24.43 -29.65 -1.93
CA ASN A 297 24.60 -30.72 -2.89
C ASN A 297 25.78 -31.61 -2.51
N GLY A 298 25.46 -32.77 -1.93
CA GLY A 298 26.47 -33.73 -1.47
C GLY A 298 27.35 -34.36 -2.57
N LYS A 299 26.91 -34.33 -3.84
CA LYS A 299 27.70 -34.90 -4.96
C LYS A 299 28.89 -34.00 -5.30
N VAL A 300 28.75 -32.71 -5.18
CA VAL A 300 29.83 -31.73 -5.46
C VAL A 300 30.38 -31.07 -4.20
N ASN A 301 29.84 -31.44 -3.04
CA ASN A 301 30.21 -30.90 -1.71
C ASN A 301 30.15 -29.39 -1.67
N LYS A 302 29.03 -28.78 -2.16
CA LYS A 302 28.85 -27.32 -2.24
C LYS A 302 27.45 -26.92 -1.86
N TYR A 303 27.31 -25.67 -1.48
CA TYR A 303 26.04 -25.01 -1.18
C TYR A 303 25.54 -24.20 -2.38
N TYR A 304 24.22 -24.01 -2.47
CA TYR A 304 23.62 -23.17 -3.50
C TYR A 304 22.30 -22.56 -3.00
N GLY A 305 21.93 -21.39 -3.54
CA GLY A 305 20.61 -20.80 -3.34
C GLY A 305 19.61 -21.38 -4.34
N GLU A 306 18.37 -21.54 -3.90
CA GLU A 306 17.24 -21.96 -4.73
C GLU A 306 16.08 -21.00 -4.52
N ILE A 307 15.58 -20.42 -5.61
CA ILE A 307 14.53 -19.40 -5.55
C ILE A 307 13.48 -19.64 -6.61
N THR A 308 12.21 -19.50 -6.20
CA THR A 308 11.07 -19.37 -7.11
C THR A 308 10.59 -17.93 -7.04
N TYR A 309 10.51 -17.23 -8.19
CA TYR A 309 9.97 -15.87 -8.22
C TYR A 309 8.48 -15.89 -7.97
N PHE A 310 8.03 -14.91 -7.20
CA PHE A 310 6.62 -14.81 -6.80
C PHE A 310 5.69 -14.71 -8.04
N GLY A 311 4.66 -15.55 -8.06
CA GLY A 311 3.70 -15.64 -9.16
C GLY A 311 4.20 -16.37 -10.40
N THR A 312 5.30 -17.12 -10.29
CA THR A 312 5.80 -18.05 -11.32
C THR A 312 5.97 -19.44 -10.75
N GLU A 313 6.10 -20.44 -11.61
CA GLU A 313 6.50 -21.81 -11.26
C GLU A 313 7.99 -22.06 -11.52
N ASP A 314 8.71 -21.05 -12.01
CA ASP A 314 10.11 -21.19 -12.40
C ASP A 314 11.02 -21.23 -11.16
N GLU A 315 11.58 -22.38 -10.88
CA GLU A 315 12.58 -22.59 -9.87
C GLU A 315 13.98 -22.32 -10.46
N ILE A 316 14.74 -21.46 -9.80
CA ILE A 316 16.07 -21.06 -10.25
C ILE A 316 17.11 -21.55 -9.26
N THR A 317 18.00 -22.42 -9.73
CA THR A 317 19.21 -22.81 -9.00
C THR A 317 20.30 -21.75 -9.21
N LEU A 318 20.79 -21.16 -8.13
CA LEU A 318 21.88 -20.19 -8.15
C LEU A 318 23.24 -20.89 -8.19
N PRO A 319 24.34 -20.18 -8.46
CA PRO A 319 25.67 -20.77 -8.54
C PRO A 319 26.08 -21.54 -7.27
N TYR A 320 26.81 -22.63 -7.44
CA TYR A 320 27.39 -23.37 -6.33
C TYR A 320 28.48 -22.55 -5.62
N ARG A 321 28.46 -22.58 -4.29
CA ARG A 321 29.39 -21.87 -3.41
C ARG A 321 30.07 -22.85 -2.45
N ASP A 322 31.23 -22.43 -1.95
CA ASP A 322 31.98 -23.23 -0.99
C ASP A 322 31.47 -23.05 0.44
N THR A 323 30.83 -21.92 0.74
CA THR A 323 30.28 -21.60 2.07
C THR A 323 28.76 -21.36 2.05
N ILE A 324 28.16 -21.56 3.22
CA ILE A 324 26.74 -21.28 3.44
C ILE A 324 26.44 -19.78 3.27
N GLU A 325 27.32 -18.93 3.78
CA GLU A 325 27.21 -17.48 3.78
C GLU A 325 27.17 -16.93 2.34
N GLU A 326 28.05 -17.44 1.47
CA GLU A 326 28.07 -17.05 0.06
C GLU A 326 26.79 -17.47 -0.67
N ALA A 327 26.32 -18.70 -0.42
CA ALA A 327 25.09 -19.21 -1.02
C ALA A 327 23.87 -18.41 -0.53
N PHE A 328 23.83 -18.04 0.75
CA PHE A 328 22.78 -17.19 1.29
C PHE A 328 22.85 -15.76 0.73
N ALA A 329 24.05 -15.19 0.57
CA ALA A 329 24.21 -13.87 -0.02
C ALA A 329 23.66 -13.79 -1.45
N ASP A 330 23.89 -14.84 -2.25
CA ASP A 330 23.28 -14.95 -3.57
C ASP A 330 21.74 -15.06 -3.48
N TYR A 331 21.23 -15.93 -2.63
CA TYR A 331 19.79 -16.08 -2.42
C TYR A 331 19.14 -14.76 -1.99
N LYS A 332 19.67 -14.11 -0.96
CA LYS A 332 19.21 -12.83 -0.43
C LYS A 332 19.09 -11.79 -1.54
N LYS A 333 20.14 -11.64 -2.35
CA LYS A 333 20.17 -10.68 -3.45
C LYS A 333 19.02 -10.89 -4.43
N PHE A 334 18.78 -12.14 -4.84
CA PHE A 334 17.73 -12.46 -5.79
C PHE A 334 16.34 -12.35 -5.16
N LYS A 335 16.18 -12.76 -3.89
CA LYS A 335 14.91 -12.68 -3.18
C LYS A 335 14.49 -11.24 -2.88
N GLU A 336 15.41 -10.37 -2.49
CA GLU A 336 15.13 -8.95 -2.31
C GLU A 336 14.78 -8.26 -3.64
N CYS A 337 15.38 -8.70 -4.75
CA CYS A 337 15.00 -8.27 -6.10
C CYS A 337 13.56 -8.72 -6.44
N ASP A 338 13.19 -9.97 -6.16
CA ASP A 338 11.83 -10.49 -6.35
C ASP A 338 10.80 -9.69 -5.55
N ILE A 339 11.08 -9.41 -4.28
CA ILE A 339 10.24 -8.57 -3.42
C ILE A 339 10.06 -7.18 -4.05
N ALA A 340 11.12 -6.51 -4.42
CA ALA A 340 11.07 -5.16 -4.96
C ALA A 340 10.32 -5.09 -6.31
N ILE A 341 10.50 -6.09 -7.18
CA ILE A 341 9.77 -6.19 -8.46
C ILE A 341 8.29 -6.43 -8.21
N THR A 342 7.96 -7.36 -7.32
CA THR A 342 6.57 -7.66 -6.99
C THR A 342 5.89 -6.46 -6.36
N VAL A 343 6.51 -5.83 -5.38
CA VAL A 343 6.02 -4.61 -4.73
C VAL A 343 5.82 -3.48 -5.74
N SER A 344 6.71 -3.35 -6.74
CA SER A 344 6.59 -2.29 -7.75
C SER A 344 5.30 -2.36 -8.58
N LYS A 345 4.69 -3.55 -8.72
CA LYS A 345 3.40 -3.75 -9.41
C LYS A 345 2.22 -3.15 -8.63
N TYR A 346 2.43 -2.87 -7.35
CA TYR A 346 1.43 -2.33 -6.44
C TYR A 346 1.60 -0.84 -6.16
N ARG A 347 2.60 -0.18 -6.75
CA ARG A 347 2.91 1.22 -6.46
C ARG A 347 1.70 2.16 -6.47
N ASP A 348 0.83 2.00 -7.47
CA ASP A 348 -0.37 2.84 -7.66
C ASP A 348 -1.65 2.21 -7.09
N LYS A 349 -1.53 1.11 -6.36
CA LYS A 349 -2.66 0.31 -5.88
C LYS A 349 -2.76 0.28 -4.35
N ILE A 350 -1.67 0.54 -3.66
CA ILE A 350 -1.58 0.52 -2.20
C ILE A 350 -1.14 1.88 -1.68
N PRO A 351 -1.42 2.21 -0.40
CA PRO A 351 -0.96 3.44 0.23
C PRO A 351 0.56 3.59 0.15
N GLU A 352 1.05 4.81 -0.12
CA GLU A 352 2.48 5.08 -0.33
C GLU A 352 3.33 4.67 0.87
N TYR A 353 2.88 4.92 2.11
CA TYR A 353 3.61 4.54 3.32
C TYR A 353 3.83 3.01 3.44
N ILE A 354 2.85 2.21 2.97
CA ILE A 354 2.99 0.75 2.89
C ILE A 354 3.99 0.40 1.79
N TYR A 355 3.86 1.03 0.62
CA TYR A 355 4.76 0.80 -0.50
C TYR A 355 6.21 1.09 -0.12
N GLU A 356 6.49 2.24 0.49
CA GLU A 356 7.83 2.62 0.93
C GLU A 356 8.37 1.63 1.99
N LYS A 357 7.54 1.24 2.96
CA LYS A 357 7.93 0.26 3.98
C LYS A 357 8.28 -1.09 3.37
N LEU A 358 7.49 -1.57 2.40
CA LEU A 358 7.75 -2.84 1.68
C LEU A 358 9.10 -2.83 0.95
N LEU A 359 9.51 -1.70 0.39
CA LEU A 359 10.82 -1.55 -0.27
C LEU A 359 12.00 -1.61 0.73
N THR A 360 11.75 -1.43 2.02
CA THR A 360 12.78 -1.55 3.06
C THR A 360 12.94 -2.97 3.61
N VAL A 361 12.07 -3.90 3.22
CA VAL A 361 12.12 -5.30 3.68
C VAL A 361 13.46 -5.93 3.31
N ARG A 362 14.08 -6.60 4.27
CA ARG A 362 15.33 -7.33 4.09
C ARG A 362 15.10 -8.80 4.45
N VAL A 363 15.76 -9.67 3.71
CA VAL A 363 15.70 -11.11 3.93
C VAL A 363 16.80 -11.50 4.90
N GLU A 364 16.38 -12.15 5.98
CA GLU A 364 17.29 -12.66 7.00
C GLU A 364 17.49 -14.17 6.86
N PRO A 365 18.65 -14.70 7.28
CA PRO A 365 18.97 -16.12 7.09
C PRO A 365 18.10 -17.04 7.94
N TYR A 366 17.68 -16.56 9.12
CA TYR A 366 17.00 -17.32 10.15
C TYR A 366 15.84 -16.55 10.76
#